data_d8c1059b6dcedffc554b176aacdc0001
#
_entry.id   d8c1059b6dcedffc554b176aacdc0001
#
_cell.length_a   1.000
_cell.length_b   1.000
_cell.length_c   1.000
_cell.angle_alpha   90.00
_cell.angle_beta   90.00
_cell.angle_gamma   90.00
#
_symmetry.space_group_name_H-M   'P 1'
#
loop_
_entity.id
_entity.type
_entity.pdbx_description
1 polymer ?
#
loop_
_entity_poly.entity_id
_entity_poly.type
_entity_poly.pdbx_seq_one_letter_code
_entity_poly.pdbx_strand_id
1 'polypeptide(L)'
;DNGVEITAAPPEQPAWWMSLLGSAIPIIILVVLFFFIMQQTQGGGGRVMNFGKSRAKLMGEGNVKVSFKDVAGAEEAKQELEEVVEFLKDPGKFTTIGAKIPKGVLLAGPPGTGKTLLAKAVAGEAGVPFFTISGSDFVEMFVGVGASRVRDLFTQAKKNAPCIIFIDEIDAVGRQRGAGLGGGHDEREQTLNQLLVEMDGFGANEGIITIAATNRPDILDPALLRPGRFDRQVIVGRPDLRGREAILKVHARNKPLADDVDLKIIAKKTPGFTGADLSNLLNEAALLAARLNKKVITMAEVEEASEKVSMGPERRSHIVSDKDRKLTAYHESGHAIVAHLLPYADPVHKVTIIPRGAAGGYTMMLPTEEQNYKTKSQLLADIRVALGGRIAEALILDEISTGASGDLQSVTNTARAMVTRWGMSDELGPIVFGEQQEQIFLGKNLGHERNYSEEIAAKIDSEIHRIVEEAYKDVTKLLSDNEKFLHDMANALLEEETIDAKAVDNLYKYGTTKEPEAEEPKVASEVEGSVVPESVDAKEITSTVADPSEASSNEIK
;
A
#
# COMPACT_ATOMS: atom_id res chain seq x y z
N ASP A 1 22.38 104.21 -57.71
CA ASP A 1 22.74 103.15 -58.64
C ASP A 1 24.11 102.59 -58.41
N ASN A 2 24.16 101.56 -57.63
CA ASN A 2 25.36 100.77 -57.46
C ASN A 2 25.08 99.38 -58.11
N GLY A 3 25.68 99.15 -59.27
CA GLY A 3 25.58 97.91 -60.03
C GLY A 3 26.17 96.73 -59.28
N VAL A 4 25.27 95.94 -58.73
CA VAL A 4 25.61 94.62 -58.21
C VAL A 4 24.86 93.65 -59.11
N GLU A 5 25.56 92.89 -59.94
CA GLU A 5 25.02 91.74 -60.68
C GLU A 5 24.86 90.62 -59.74
N ILE A 6 23.65 90.24 -59.47
CA ILE A 6 23.29 89.04 -58.72
C ILE A 6 23.15 87.89 -59.73
N THR A 7 24.12 87.03 -59.83
CA THR A 7 24.05 85.75 -60.53
C THR A 7 23.50 84.68 -59.55
N ALA A 8 22.27 84.32 -59.71
CA ALA A 8 21.69 83.19 -59.02
C ALA A 8 22.09 81.88 -59.72
N ALA A 9 22.93 81.10 -59.11
CA ALA A 9 23.18 79.73 -59.58
C ALA A 9 21.95 78.82 -59.26
N PRO A 10 21.51 78.04 -60.22
CA PRO A 10 20.38 77.07 -59.93
C PRO A 10 20.84 76.08 -58.86
N PRO A 11 19.90 75.70 -57.97
CA PRO A 11 20.23 74.66 -56.92
C PRO A 11 20.68 73.39 -57.63
N GLU A 12 21.75 72.80 -57.12
CA GLU A 12 22.20 71.48 -57.58
C GLU A 12 21.09 70.46 -57.35
N GLN A 13 20.59 69.88 -58.40
CA GLN A 13 19.61 68.80 -58.30
C GLN A 13 20.31 67.56 -57.77
N PRO A 14 19.82 66.94 -56.65
CA PRO A 14 20.40 65.75 -56.19
C PRO A 14 20.41 64.65 -57.26
N ALA A 15 21.51 63.95 -57.41
CA ALA A 15 21.65 62.94 -58.48
C ALA A 15 20.47 61.97 -58.44
N TRP A 16 19.88 61.67 -59.59
CA TRP A 16 18.65 60.84 -59.75
C TRP A 16 18.73 59.51 -59.06
N TRP A 17 19.92 58.94 -58.84
CA TRP A 17 20.15 57.72 -58.12
C TRP A 17 19.95 57.85 -56.58
N MET A 18 20.09 59.06 -55.98
CA MET A 18 19.80 59.28 -54.54
C MET A 18 18.30 59.15 -54.23
N SER A 19 17.42 59.55 -55.12
CA SER A 19 15.99 59.38 -54.95
C SER A 19 15.59 57.90 -55.09
N LEU A 20 16.26 57.13 -55.94
CA LEU A 20 16.10 55.68 -56.05
C LEU A 20 16.62 54.95 -54.81
N LEU A 21 17.73 55.38 -54.23
CA LEU A 21 18.26 54.80 -52.96
C LEU A 21 17.30 55.07 -51.79
N GLY A 22 16.72 56.25 -51.71
CA GLY A 22 15.74 56.62 -50.69
C GLY A 22 14.47 55.77 -50.74
N SER A 23 14.03 55.34 -51.94
CA SER A 23 12.86 54.46 -52.10
C SER A 23 13.20 52.95 -52.00
N ALA A 24 14.45 52.56 -52.33
CA ALA A 24 14.86 51.15 -52.29
C ALA A 24 15.18 50.65 -50.86
N ILE A 25 15.73 51.52 -49.99
CA ILE A 25 16.08 51.16 -48.60
C ILE A 25 14.87 50.63 -47.81
N PRO A 26 13.70 51.25 -47.78
CA PRO A 26 12.53 50.70 -47.07
C PRO A 26 12.09 49.35 -47.62
N ILE A 27 12.16 49.14 -48.94
CA ILE A 27 11.78 47.89 -49.60
C ILE A 27 12.77 46.79 -49.22
N ILE A 28 14.09 47.08 -49.22
CA ILE A 28 15.11 46.12 -48.80
C ILE A 28 14.93 45.74 -47.32
N ILE A 29 14.66 46.71 -46.44
CA ILE A 29 14.38 46.46 -45.02
C ILE A 29 13.14 45.57 -44.87
N LEU A 30 12.08 45.81 -45.63
CA LEU A 30 10.86 45.05 -45.58
C LEU A 30 11.07 43.63 -46.10
N VAL A 31 11.86 43.42 -47.13
CA VAL A 31 12.23 42.09 -47.64
C VAL A 31 13.12 41.34 -46.63
N VAL A 32 14.08 42.01 -46.04
CA VAL A 32 14.94 41.39 -44.99
C VAL A 32 14.12 41.05 -43.77
N LEU A 33 13.19 41.91 -43.34
CA LEU A 33 12.30 41.65 -42.23
C LEU A 33 11.37 40.49 -42.56
N PHE A 34 10.85 40.41 -43.77
CA PHE A 34 10.00 39.31 -44.25
C PHE A 34 10.77 37.96 -44.23
N PHE A 35 12.02 37.97 -44.75
CA PHE A 35 12.86 36.78 -44.69
C PHE A 35 13.23 36.40 -43.24
N PHE A 36 13.47 37.35 -42.37
CA PHE A 36 13.73 37.10 -40.96
C PHE A 36 12.53 36.50 -40.24
N ILE A 37 11.31 37.05 -40.49
CA ILE A 37 10.04 36.49 -39.96
C ILE A 37 9.80 35.11 -40.55
N MET A 38 10.05 34.91 -41.85
CA MET A 38 9.86 33.60 -42.50
C MET A 38 10.88 32.57 -41.98
N GLN A 39 12.10 32.93 -41.68
CA GLN A 39 13.12 32.08 -41.06
C GLN A 39 12.79 31.75 -39.59
N GLN A 40 12.21 32.71 -38.87
CA GLN A 40 11.74 32.49 -37.48
C GLN A 40 10.48 31.61 -37.43
N THR A 41 9.56 31.70 -38.42
CA THR A 41 8.40 30.82 -38.55
C THR A 41 8.79 29.41 -39.03
N GLN A 42 9.79 29.24 -39.88
CA GLN A 42 10.28 27.91 -40.28
C GLN A 42 11.01 27.17 -39.15
N GLY A 43 11.64 27.89 -38.20
CA GLY A 43 12.17 27.31 -36.97
C GLY A 43 11.12 26.79 -35.98
N GLY A 44 9.88 27.23 -36.07
CA GLY A 44 8.75 26.80 -35.25
C GLY A 44 8.12 25.47 -35.67
N GLY A 45 8.25 25.07 -36.95
CA GLY A 45 7.69 23.82 -37.48
C GLY A 45 8.26 22.54 -36.84
N GLY A 46 9.52 22.57 -36.39
CA GLY A 46 10.14 21.43 -35.69
C GLY A 46 9.60 21.19 -34.28
N ARG A 47 9.08 22.21 -33.61
CA ARG A 47 8.46 22.06 -32.29
C ARG A 47 7.06 21.44 -32.38
N VAL A 48 6.27 21.78 -33.38
CA VAL A 48 4.93 21.24 -33.60
C VAL A 48 4.99 19.75 -33.99
N MET A 49 6.00 19.32 -34.75
CA MET A 49 6.19 17.90 -35.12
C MET A 49 6.65 17.01 -33.95
N ASN A 50 7.11 17.57 -32.82
CA ASN A 50 7.52 16.78 -31.66
C ASN A 50 6.38 16.49 -30.66
N PHE A 51 5.23 17.15 -30.77
CA PHE A 51 4.08 16.92 -29.85
C PHE A 51 3.49 15.52 -29.97
N GLY A 52 3.56 14.89 -31.13
CA GLY A 52 3.05 13.53 -31.36
C GLY A 52 4.04 12.41 -31.07
N LYS A 53 5.28 12.70 -30.66
CA LYS A 53 6.26 11.67 -30.31
C LYS A 53 5.97 11.08 -28.94
N SER A 54 6.17 9.78 -28.83
CA SER A 54 6.05 9.06 -27.55
C SER A 54 7.05 9.62 -26.53
N ARG A 55 6.57 9.80 -25.28
CA ARG A 55 7.41 10.13 -24.13
C ARG A 55 7.96 8.86 -23.44
N ALA A 56 7.77 7.69 -24.05
CA ALA A 56 8.23 6.43 -23.50
C ALA A 56 9.75 6.46 -23.24
N LYS A 57 10.13 6.01 -22.06
CA LYS A 57 11.53 5.84 -21.68
C LYS A 57 11.98 4.46 -22.13
N LEU A 58 12.91 4.41 -23.08
CA LEU A 58 13.58 3.18 -23.46
C LEU A 58 14.68 2.87 -22.42
N MET A 59 14.55 1.74 -21.74
CA MET A 59 15.63 1.11 -21.00
C MET A 59 16.22 0.02 -21.90
N GLY A 60 17.40 0.28 -22.50
CA GLY A 60 18.07 -0.67 -23.40
C GLY A 60 18.53 -1.95 -22.69
N GLU A 61 18.96 -2.92 -23.47
CA GLU A 61 19.54 -4.18 -22.97
C GLU A 61 20.66 -3.89 -21.95
N GLY A 62 20.60 -4.60 -20.79
CA GLY A 62 21.57 -4.44 -19.70
C GLY A 62 21.35 -3.24 -18.77
N ASN A 63 20.43 -2.31 -19.07
CA ASN A 63 20.08 -1.22 -18.17
C ASN A 63 19.01 -1.59 -17.12
N VAL A 64 18.25 -2.66 -17.34
CA VAL A 64 17.30 -3.19 -16.36
C VAL A 64 18.05 -4.20 -15.48
N LYS A 65 18.60 -3.70 -14.37
CA LYS A 65 19.36 -4.55 -13.40
C LYS A 65 18.46 -5.35 -12.45
N VAL A 66 17.16 -5.19 -12.53
CA VAL A 66 16.17 -5.84 -11.66
C VAL A 66 15.85 -7.23 -12.19
N SER A 67 15.88 -8.23 -11.32
CA SER A 67 15.53 -9.62 -11.63
C SER A 67 14.44 -10.15 -10.68
N PHE A 68 13.95 -11.36 -10.87
CA PHE A 68 12.99 -11.99 -9.95
C PHE A 68 13.54 -12.19 -8.52
N LYS A 69 14.87 -12.15 -8.33
CA LYS A 69 15.52 -12.18 -7.00
C LYS A 69 15.28 -10.90 -6.19
N ASP A 70 14.93 -9.82 -6.85
CA ASP A 70 14.65 -8.52 -6.22
C ASP A 70 13.15 -8.33 -5.94
N VAL A 71 12.31 -9.25 -6.43
CA VAL A 71 10.87 -9.30 -6.16
C VAL A 71 10.61 -10.39 -5.15
N ALA A 72 9.93 -10.08 -4.06
CA ALA A 72 9.54 -11.02 -3.02
C ALA A 72 8.05 -10.88 -2.69
N GLY A 73 7.44 -11.93 -2.15
CA GLY A 73 6.05 -11.92 -1.67
C GLY A 73 4.98 -11.87 -2.77
N ALA A 74 5.31 -12.34 -3.97
CA ALA A 74 4.40 -12.44 -5.09
C ALA A 74 4.75 -13.70 -5.91
N GLU A 75 4.89 -14.85 -5.25
CA GLU A 75 5.43 -16.06 -5.88
C GLU A 75 4.50 -16.59 -6.99
N GLU A 76 3.19 -16.57 -6.79
CA GLU A 76 2.20 -16.97 -7.80
C GLU A 76 2.27 -16.05 -9.03
N ALA A 77 2.38 -14.73 -8.79
CA ALA A 77 2.51 -13.77 -9.88
C ALA A 77 3.84 -13.93 -10.65
N LYS A 78 4.93 -14.31 -9.97
CA LYS A 78 6.21 -14.64 -10.63
C LYS A 78 6.06 -15.89 -11.49
N GLN A 79 5.48 -16.94 -10.95
CA GLN A 79 5.27 -18.22 -11.66
C GLN A 79 4.44 -18.01 -12.94
N GLU A 80 3.37 -17.22 -12.87
CA GLU A 80 2.57 -16.86 -14.04
C GLU A 80 3.36 -16.08 -15.10
N LEU A 81 4.35 -15.30 -14.67
CA LEU A 81 5.18 -14.49 -15.56
C LEU A 81 6.46 -15.21 -16.05
N GLU A 82 6.86 -16.32 -15.42
CA GLU A 82 7.97 -17.14 -15.89
C GLU A 82 7.74 -17.68 -17.31
N GLU A 83 6.50 -18.04 -17.65
CA GLU A 83 6.15 -18.46 -19.01
C GLU A 83 6.37 -17.33 -20.03
N VAL A 84 6.10 -16.06 -19.64
CA VAL A 84 6.35 -14.89 -20.47
C VAL A 84 7.85 -14.69 -20.69
N VAL A 85 8.65 -14.88 -19.64
CA VAL A 85 10.12 -14.80 -19.72
C VAL A 85 10.68 -15.91 -20.61
N GLU A 86 10.23 -17.15 -20.41
CA GLU A 86 10.67 -18.28 -21.24
C GLU A 86 10.36 -18.05 -22.73
N PHE A 87 9.17 -17.53 -23.01
CA PHE A 87 8.80 -17.22 -24.39
C PHE A 87 9.70 -16.13 -25.00
N LEU A 88 9.97 -15.06 -24.27
CA LEU A 88 10.84 -13.98 -24.78
C LEU A 88 12.28 -14.47 -25.01
N LYS A 89 12.74 -15.47 -24.23
CA LYS A 89 14.06 -16.11 -24.39
C LYS A 89 14.11 -17.10 -25.56
N ASP A 90 13.09 -17.92 -25.71
CA ASP A 90 13.01 -18.96 -26.76
C ASP A 90 11.58 -19.10 -27.32
N PRO A 91 11.17 -18.23 -28.25
CA PRO A 91 9.87 -18.30 -28.90
C PRO A 91 9.66 -19.61 -29.69
N GLY A 92 10.76 -20.23 -30.15
CA GLY A 92 10.71 -21.44 -30.96
C GLY A 92 10.09 -22.63 -30.26
N LYS A 93 10.39 -22.82 -28.97
CA LYS A 93 9.84 -23.86 -28.09
C LYS A 93 8.30 -23.89 -28.10
N PHE A 94 7.68 -22.74 -28.06
CA PHE A 94 6.22 -22.60 -27.96
C PHE A 94 5.54 -22.71 -29.34
N THR A 95 6.12 -22.11 -30.36
CA THR A 95 5.56 -22.12 -31.72
C THR A 95 5.58 -23.53 -32.36
N THR A 96 6.57 -24.34 -32.03
CA THR A 96 6.69 -25.72 -32.53
C THR A 96 5.54 -26.62 -32.07
N ILE A 97 5.00 -26.36 -30.86
CA ILE A 97 3.89 -27.12 -30.29
C ILE A 97 2.53 -26.49 -30.69
N GLY A 98 2.54 -25.33 -31.38
CA GLY A 98 1.34 -24.59 -31.76
C GLY A 98 0.71 -23.74 -30.62
N ALA A 99 1.44 -23.50 -29.54
CA ALA A 99 0.97 -22.65 -28.45
C ALA A 99 0.86 -21.20 -28.92
N LYS A 100 -0.25 -20.55 -28.52
CA LYS A 100 -0.46 -19.12 -28.72
C LYS A 100 -0.08 -18.40 -27.44
N ILE A 101 0.83 -17.46 -27.56
CA ILE A 101 1.33 -16.70 -26.43
C ILE A 101 0.45 -15.48 -26.18
N PRO A 102 0.21 -15.09 -24.92
CA PRO A 102 -0.53 -13.89 -24.63
C PRO A 102 0.18 -12.66 -25.20
N LYS A 103 -0.54 -11.86 -25.96
CA LYS A 103 -0.01 -10.58 -26.49
C LYS A 103 0.10 -9.52 -25.39
N GLY A 104 -0.73 -9.63 -24.36
CA GLY A 104 -0.77 -8.70 -23.27
C GLY A 104 -1.04 -9.36 -21.93
N VAL A 105 -0.40 -8.81 -20.90
CA VAL A 105 -0.56 -9.20 -19.50
C VAL A 105 -1.02 -7.99 -18.72
N LEU A 106 -2.13 -8.12 -17.98
CA LEU A 106 -2.61 -7.10 -17.05
C LEU A 106 -2.21 -7.46 -15.62
N LEU A 107 -1.39 -6.62 -15.00
CA LEU A 107 -1.06 -6.69 -13.57
C LEU A 107 -2.10 -5.89 -12.79
N ALA A 108 -2.96 -6.56 -12.04
CA ALA A 108 -4.01 -5.93 -11.24
C ALA A 108 -3.73 -6.11 -9.74
N GLY A 109 -4.03 -5.08 -8.94
CA GLY A 109 -3.90 -5.18 -7.48
C GLY A 109 -3.74 -3.85 -6.78
N PRO A 110 -3.75 -3.82 -5.43
CA PRO A 110 -3.63 -2.59 -4.64
C PRO A 110 -2.35 -1.79 -4.96
N PRO A 111 -2.34 -0.48 -4.69
CA PRO A 111 -1.13 0.32 -4.84
C PRO A 111 -0.03 -0.19 -3.90
N GLY A 112 1.25 -0.01 -4.31
CA GLY A 112 2.39 -0.40 -3.48
C GLY A 112 2.75 -1.90 -3.46
N THR A 113 2.01 -2.77 -4.18
CA THR A 113 2.27 -4.22 -4.21
C THR A 113 3.42 -4.64 -5.14
N GLY A 114 4.05 -3.70 -5.85
CA GLY A 114 5.25 -3.99 -6.66
C GLY A 114 4.98 -4.31 -8.13
N LYS A 115 3.80 -4.01 -8.69
CA LYS A 115 3.44 -4.26 -10.10
C LYS A 115 4.48 -3.74 -11.09
N THR A 116 4.89 -2.50 -10.95
CA THR A 116 5.92 -1.86 -11.79
C THR A 116 7.30 -2.52 -11.62
N LEU A 117 7.63 -2.95 -10.40
CA LEU A 117 8.87 -3.68 -10.11
C LEU A 117 8.87 -5.06 -10.77
N LEU A 118 7.74 -5.76 -10.68
CA LEU A 118 7.54 -7.08 -11.29
C LEU A 118 7.67 -7.02 -12.82
N ALA A 119 7.05 -6.01 -13.48
CA ALA A 119 7.19 -5.81 -14.92
C ALA A 119 8.66 -5.56 -15.34
N LYS A 120 9.41 -4.77 -14.55
CA LYS A 120 10.85 -4.58 -14.77
C LYS A 120 11.64 -5.86 -14.57
N ALA A 121 11.29 -6.67 -13.57
CA ALA A 121 11.94 -7.94 -13.31
C ALA A 121 11.74 -8.93 -14.45
N VAL A 122 10.56 -8.99 -15.07
CA VAL A 122 10.30 -9.77 -16.27
C VAL A 122 11.25 -9.37 -17.42
N ALA A 123 11.40 -8.08 -17.68
CA ALA A 123 12.29 -7.59 -18.73
C ALA A 123 13.77 -7.90 -18.44
N GLY A 124 14.19 -7.69 -17.19
CA GLY A 124 15.57 -7.99 -16.77
C GLY A 124 15.90 -9.48 -16.79
N GLU A 125 14.94 -10.33 -16.40
CA GLU A 125 15.09 -11.79 -16.46
C GLU A 125 15.09 -12.31 -17.89
N ALA A 126 14.26 -11.70 -18.77
CA ALA A 126 14.23 -12.05 -20.20
C ALA A 126 15.41 -11.46 -20.98
N GLY A 127 16.10 -10.42 -20.46
CA GLY A 127 17.21 -9.76 -21.14
C GLY A 127 16.77 -8.94 -22.36
N VAL A 128 15.53 -8.42 -22.37
CA VAL A 128 14.96 -7.67 -23.50
C VAL A 128 14.79 -6.19 -23.19
N PRO A 129 14.76 -5.32 -24.24
CA PRO A 129 14.46 -3.91 -24.08
C PRO A 129 13.10 -3.65 -23.40
N PHE A 130 13.03 -2.62 -22.53
CA PHE A 130 11.86 -2.26 -21.76
C PHE A 130 11.44 -0.84 -22.07
N PHE A 131 10.26 -0.69 -22.69
CA PHE A 131 9.62 0.60 -22.93
C PHE A 131 8.63 0.89 -21.82
N THR A 132 8.79 1.99 -21.09
CA THR A 132 7.88 2.36 -20.00
C THR A 132 7.22 3.70 -20.26
N ILE A 133 5.91 3.75 -20.07
CA ILE A 133 5.08 4.94 -20.19
C ILE A 133 3.95 4.88 -19.14
N SER A 134 3.49 6.04 -18.66
CA SER A 134 2.26 6.12 -17.86
C SER A 134 1.04 6.29 -18.78
N GLY A 135 -0.08 5.66 -18.43
CA GLY A 135 -1.36 5.88 -19.10
C GLY A 135 -1.75 7.36 -19.14
N SER A 136 -1.39 8.12 -18.10
CA SER A 136 -1.60 9.56 -18.04
C SER A 136 -0.82 10.35 -19.11
N ASP A 137 0.31 9.84 -19.59
CA ASP A 137 1.10 10.48 -20.66
C ASP A 137 0.39 10.47 -22.02
N PHE A 138 -0.62 9.63 -22.18
CA PHE A 138 -1.45 9.59 -23.39
C PHE A 138 -2.63 10.57 -23.35
N VAL A 139 -3.00 11.08 -22.17
CA VAL A 139 -4.12 12.00 -22.01
C VAL A 139 -3.63 13.43 -22.21
N GLU A 140 -4.08 14.08 -23.28
CA GLU A 140 -3.71 15.45 -23.62
C GLU A 140 -4.98 16.26 -23.91
N MET A 141 -4.86 17.60 -23.93
CA MET A 141 -5.98 18.48 -24.26
C MET A 141 -6.30 18.53 -25.75
N PHE A 142 -5.36 18.12 -26.61
CA PHE A 142 -5.50 18.18 -28.06
C PHE A 142 -5.88 16.82 -28.63
N VAL A 143 -7.00 16.76 -29.33
CA VAL A 143 -7.52 15.54 -29.95
C VAL A 143 -6.50 14.93 -30.92
N GLY A 144 -6.26 13.63 -30.80
CA GLY A 144 -5.38 12.86 -31.70
C GLY A 144 -3.91 12.81 -31.29
N VAL A 145 -3.47 13.61 -30.31
CA VAL A 145 -2.08 13.57 -29.83
C VAL A 145 -1.79 12.27 -29.09
N GLY A 146 -2.68 11.83 -28.21
CA GLY A 146 -2.56 10.56 -27.50
C GLY A 146 -2.51 9.37 -28.45
N ALA A 147 -3.41 9.31 -29.44
CA ALA A 147 -3.39 8.28 -30.46
C ALA A 147 -2.09 8.27 -31.29
N SER A 148 -1.53 9.44 -31.59
CA SER A 148 -0.23 9.54 -32.28
C SER A 148 0.93 8.99 -31.42
N ARG A 149 0.93 9.27 -30.11
CA ARG A 149 1.93 8.72 -29.17
C ARG A 149 1.84 7.21 -29.04
N VAL A 150 0.63 6.68 -29.00
CA VAL A 150 0.43 5.21 -29.00
C VAL A 150 1.06 4.61 -30.25
N ARG A 151 0.74 5.13 -31.44
CA ARG A 151 1.28 4.65 -32.72
C ARG A 151 2.81 4.74 -32.76
N ASP A 152 3.39 5.82 -32.29
CA ASP A 152 4.84 6.02 -32.26
C ASP A 152 5.51 5.01 -31.29
N LEU A 153 4.94 4.80 -30.09
CA LEU A 153 5.42 3.81 -29.12
C LEU A 153 5.48 2.42 -29.74
N PHE A 154 4.39 1.96 -30.34
CA PHE A 154 4.33 0.63 -30.97
C PHE A 154 5.25 0.53 -32.20
N THR A 155 5.40 1.60 -32.96
CA THR A 155 6.38 1.64 -34.06
C THR A 155 7.82 1.52 -33.57
N GLN A 156 8.16 2.14 -32.43
CA GLN A 156 9.47 2.02 -31.82
C GLN A 156 9.70 0.60 -31.26
N ALA A 157 8.68 0.02 -30.63
CA ALA A 157 8.75 -1.36 -30.13
C ALA A 157 8.98 -2.37 -31.24
N LYS A 158 8.29 -2.24 -32.39
CA LYS A 158 8.49 -3.10 -33.57
C LYS A 158 9.93 -3.07 -34.10
N LYS A 159 10.61 -1.94 -33.98
CA LYS A 159 12.02 -1.81 -34.42
C LYS A 159 13.01 -2.45 -33.43
N ASN A 160 12.59 -2.67 -32.19
CA ASN A 160 13.44 -3.19 -31.12
C ASN A 160 12.93 -4.53 -30.57
N ALA A 161 12.19 -5.29 -31.37
CA ALA A 161 11.74 -6.63 -31.00
C ALA A 161 12.91 -7.63 -30.97
N PRO A 162 12.96 -8.58 -29.99
CA PRO A 162 11.96 -8.79 -28.93
C PRO A 162 12.04 -7.74 -27.82
N CYS A 163 10.89 -7.28 -27.31
CA CYS A 163 10.84 -6.23 -26.27
C CYS A 163 9.54 -6.30 -25.46
N ILE A 164 9.55 -5.59 -24.33
CA ILE A 164 8.36 -5.39 -23.48
C ILE A 164 7.92 -3.93 -23.57
N ILE A 165 6.63 -3.70 -23.78
CA ILE A 165 5.96 -2.41 -23.59
C ILE A 165 5.27 -2.46 -22.23
N PHE A 166 5.62 -1.54 -21.33
CA PHE A 166 4.96 -1.42 -20.03
C PHE A 166 4.15 -0.13 -19.95
N ILE A 167 2.85 -0.26 -19.68
CA ILE A 167 1.92 0.85 -19.51
C ILE A 167 1.47 0.86 -18.06
N ASP A 168 1.99 1.80 -17.26
CA ASP A 168 1.54 1.97 -15.88
C ASP A 168 0.24 2.79 -15.85
N GLU A 169 -0.60 2.58 -14.84
CA GLU A 169 -1.88 3.31 -14.67
C GLU A 169 -2.74 3.28 -15.93
N ILE A 170 -2.92 2.10 -16.54
CA ILE A 170 -3.69 1.94 -17.79
C ILE A 170 -5.13 2.45 -17.65
N ASP A 171 -5.68 2.48 -16.45
CA ASP A 171 -7.01 3.00 -16.13
C ASP A 171 -7.17 4.50 -16.44
N ALA A 172 -6.07 5.25 -16.57
CA ALA A 172 -6.12 6.64 -17.04
C ALA A 172 -6.69 6.75 -18.47
N VAL A 173 -6.43 5.76 -19.32
CA VAL A 173 -6.88 5.72 -20.74
C VAL A 173 -7.97 4.67 -20.93
N GLY A 174 -7.85 3.54 -20.26
CA GLY A 174 -8.66 2.33 -20.46
C GLY A 174 -10.00 2.30 -19.73
N ARG A 175 -10.47 3.41 -19.17
CA ARG A 175 -11.74 3.46 -18.42
C ARG A 175 -12.95 3.26 -19.33
N GLN A 176 -13.97 2.55 -18.82
CA GLN A 176 -15.25 2.32 -19.49
C GLN A 176 -15.88 3.63 -19.99
N ARG A 177 -16.54 3.54 -21.15
CA ARG A 177 -17.30 4.63 -21.79
C ARG A 177 -18.45 5.04 -20.89
N GLY A 178 -18.44 6.27 -20.39
CA GLY A 178 -19.53 6.82 -19.59
C GLY A 178 -20.32 7.84 -20.38
N ALA A 179 -21.62 7.94 -20.15
CA ALA A 179 -22.48 8.99 -20.69
C ALA A 179 -22.17 10.35 -20.01
N GLY A 180 -20.96 10.87 -20.20
CA GLY A 180 -20.53 12.16 -19.67
C GLY A 180 -20.55 13.25 -20.73
N LEU A 181 -21.28 14.34 -20.48
CA LEU A 181 -21.30 15.54 -21.28
C LEU A 181 -20.00 16.35 -21.08
N GLY A 182 -18.94 16.12 -21.91
CA GLY A 182 -17.74 16.95 -21.86
C GLY A 182 -16.64 16.52 -22.84
N GLY A 183 -16.05 17.48 -23.57
CA GLY A 183 -15.10 17.29 -24.67
C GLY A 183 -13.75 16.63 -24.37
N GLY A 184 -13.46 16.26 -23.11
CA GLY A 184 -12.26 15.48 -22.75
C GLY A 184 -12.43 13.97 -22.89
N HIS A 185 -13.63 13.49 -23.24
CA HIS A 185 -13.91 12.07 -23.43
C HIS A 185 -13.50 11.59 -24.83
N ASP A 186 -13.64 12.42 -25.86
CA ASP A 186 -13.37 12.04 -27.25
C ASP A 186 -11.88 11.73 -27.49
N GLU A 187 -10.97 12.48 -26.89
CA GLU A 187 -9.54 12.26 -27.02
C GLU A 187 -9.12 10.94 -26.35
N ARG A 188 -9.61 10.68 -25.13
CA ARG A 188 -9.32 9.45 -24.38
C ARG A 188 -9.86 8.22 -25.10
N GLU A 189 -11.09 8.30 -25.65
CA GLU A 189 -11.70 7.24 -26.43
C GLU A 189 -10.93 6.97 -27.73
N GLN A 190 -10.50 8.02 -28.43
CA GLN A 190 -9.66 7.88 -29.62
C GLN A 190 -8.31 7.23 -29.31
N THR A 191 -7.72 7.57 -28.19
CA THR A 191 -6.45 7.00 -27.72
C THR A 191 -6.62 5.53 -27.35
N LEU A 192 -7.70 5.18 -26.63
CA LEU A 192 -8.03 3.79 -26.31
C LEU A 192 -8.25 2.98 -27.59
N ASN A 193 -9.05 3.49 -28.53
CA ASN A 193 -9.29 2.81 -29.80
C ASN A 193 -7.98 2.58 -30.58
N GLN A 194 -7.06 3.55 -30.60
CA GLN A 194 -5.75 3.38 -31.23
C GLN A 194 -4.92 2.30 -30.51
N LEU A 195 -4.94 2.26 -29.19
CA LEU A 195 -4.26 1.20 -28.41
C LEU A 195 -4.79 -0.18 -28.78
N LEU A 196 -6.11 -0.34 -28.86
CA LEU A 196 -6.73 -1.59 -29.26
C LEU A 196 -6.34 -1.99 -30.70
N VAL A 197 -6.31 -1.04 -31.64
CA VAL A 197 -5.88 -1.28 -33.03
C VAL A 197 -4.41 -1.72 -33.10
N GLU A 198 -3.53 -1.07 -32.36
CA GLU A 198 -2.11 -1.46 -32.34
C GLU A 198 -1.92 -2.85 -31.73
N MET A 199 -2.62 -3.19 -30.64
CA MET A 199 -2.56 -4.52 -30.03
C MET A 199 -3.12 -5.61 -30.94
N ASP A 200 -4.21 -5.35 -31.66
CA ASP A 200 -4.79 -6.28 -32.63
C ASP A 200 -3.86 -6.45 -33.85
N GLY A 201 -3.12 -5.39 -34.21
CA GLY A 201 -2.22 -5.33 -35.36
C GLY A 201 -0.91 -6.12 -35.22
N PHE A 202 -0.64 -6.73 -34.07
CA PHE A 202 0.53 -7.60 -33.89
C PHE A 202 0.23 -9.03 -34.37
N GLY A 203 1.17 -9.62 -35.09
CA GLY A 203 1.25 -11.07 -35.29
C GLY A 203 1.59 -11.78 -33.97
N ALA A 204 1.09 -12.99 -33.78
CA ALA A 204 1.33 -13.78 -32.56
C ALA A 204 2.83 -14.06 -32.26
N ASN A 205 3.73 -13.79 -33.22
CA ASN A 205 5.14 -14.15 -33.16
C ASN A 205 6.11 -12.98 -33.34
N GLU A 206 5.65 -11.74 -33.19
CA GLU A 206 6.52 -10.56 -33.38
C GLU A 206 7.47 -10.31 -32.19
N GLY A 207 7.40 -11.10 -31.12
CA GLY A 207 8.29 -10.98 -29.95
C GLY A 207 8.02 -9.73 -29.10
N ILE A 208 6.85 -9.11 -29.24
CA ILE A 208 6.44 -7.93 -28.44
C ILE A 208 5.36 -8.35 -27.47
N ILE A 209 5.60 -8.10 -26.18
CA ILE A 209 4.60 -8.33 -25.13
C ILE A 209 4.27 -7.00 -24.47
N THR A 210 2.97 -6.71 -24.38
CA THR A 210 2.48 -5.51 -23.67
C THR A 210 2.09 -5.90 -22.25
N ILE A 211 2.74 -5.31 -21.24
CA ILE A 211 2.36 -5.47 -19.84
C ILE A 211 1.70 -4.16 -19.40
N ALA A 212 0.49 -4.23 -18.85
CA ALA A 212 -0.16 -3.07 -18.25
C ALA A 212 -0.34 -3.26 -16.74
N ALA A 213 -0.33 -2.18 -15.99
CA ALA A 213 -0.63 -2.19 -14.56
C ALA A 213 -1.80 -1.29 -14.22
N THR A 214 -2.67 -1.74 -13.31
CA THR A 214 -3.77 -0.96 -12.77
C THR A 214 -4.01 -1.25 -11.29
N ASN A 215 -4.48 -0.25 -10.57
CA ASN A 215 -5.00 -0.41 -9.21
C ASN A 215 -6.51 -0.66 -9.20
N ARG A 216 -7.18 -0.46 -10.35
CA ARG A 216 -8.63 -0.52 -10.49
C ARG A 216 -9.05 -1.31 -11.73
N PRO A 217 -8.97 -2.63 -11.69
CA PRO A 217 -9.41 -3.47 -12.82
C PRO A 217 -10.91 -3.36 -13.09
N ASP A 218 -11.71 -2.97 -12.08
CA ASP A 218 -13.17 -2.80 -12.11
C ASP A 218 -13.65 -1.73 -13.10
N ILE A 219 -12.85 -0.70 -13.34
CA ILE A 219 -13.24 0.43 -14.21
C ILE A 219 -12.75 0.29 -15.65
N LEU A 220 -11.99 -0.76 -15.97
CA LEU A 220 -11.45 -0.94 -17.32
C LEU A 220 -12.54 -1.30 -18.34
N ASP A 221 -12.38 -0.80 -19.56
CA ASP A 221 -13.24 -1.17 -20.68
C ASP A 221 -13.07 -2.67 -21.00
N PRO A 222 -14.15 -3.47 -21.00
CA PRO A 222 -14.09 -4.90 -21.30
C PRO A 222 -13.42 -5.22 -22.64
N ALA A 223 -13.37 -4.27 -23.58
CA ALA A 223 -12.68 -4.44 -24.85
C ALA A 223 -11.17 -4.65 -24.69
N LEU A 224 -10.55 -4.12 -23.62
CA LEU A 224 -9.13 -4.36 -23.30
C LEU A 224 -8.87 -5.80 -22.86
N LEU A 225 -9.85 -6.46 -22.24
CA LEU A 225 -9.72 -7.78 -21.64
C LEU A 225 -10.10 -8.92 -22.61
N ARG A 226 -10.39 -8.58 -23.88
CA ARG A 226 -10.71 -9.61 -24.89
C ARG A 226 -9.48 -10.39 -25.32
N PRO A 227 -9.64 -11.68 -25.67
CA PRO A 227 -8.55 -12.50 -26.21
C PRO A 227 -7.80 -11.81 -27.37
N GLY A 228 -6.47 -11.85 -27.32
CA GLY A 228 -5.60 -11.17 -28.28
C GLY A 228 -5.17 -9.77 -27.88
N ARG A 229 -5.60 -9.30 -26.68
CA ARG A 229 -5.21 -8.02 -26.06
C ARG A 229 -4.60 -8.28 -24.70
N PHE A 230 -5.21 -7.83 -23.59
CA PHE A 230 -4.80 -8.22 -22.22
C PHE A 230 -5.54 -9.51 -21.84
N ASP A 231 -5.16 -10.59 -22.47
CA ASP A 231 -5.80 -11.90 -22.31
C ASP A 231 -5.31 -12.69 -21.09
N ARG A 232 -4.20 -12.29 -20.50
CA ARG A 232 -3.73 -12.82 -19.20
C ARG A 232 -3.85 -11.75 -18.12
N GLN A 233 -4.52 -12.09 -17.03
CA GLN A 233 -4.63 -11.22 -15.86
C GLN A 233 -3.88 -11.85 -14.70
N VAL A 234 -2.91 -11.13 -14.13
CA VAL A 234 -2.11 -11.54 -12.98
C VAL A 234 -2.44 -10.64 -11.81
N ILE A 235 -2.98 -11.24 -10.75
CA ILE A 235 -3.33 -10.51 -9.54
C ILE A 235 -2.11 -10.43 -8.63
N VAL A 236 -1.67 -9.19 -8.35
CA VAL A 236 -0.59 -8.89 -7.41
C VAL A 236 -1.21 -8.38 -6.12
N GLY A 237 -1.54 -9.31 -5.23
CA GLY A 237 -2.20 -9.04 -3.94
C GLY A 237 -1.28 -8.40 -2.89
N ARG A 238 -1.83 -8.16 -1.70
CA ARG A 238 -1.02 -7.84 -0.52
C ARG A 238 -0.25 -9.09 -0.10
N PRO A 239 1.02 -8.95 0.35
CA PRO A 239 1.81 -10.10 0.76
C PRO A 239 1.28 -10.71 2.06
N ASP A 240 1.31 -12.03 2.16
CA ASP A 240 1.10 -12.79 3.38
C ASP A 240 2.28 -12.62 4.36
N LEU A 241 2.24 -13.24 5.52
CA LEU A 241 3.29 -13.16 6.53
C LEU A 241 4.67 -13.54 5.98
N ARG A 242 4.74 -14.62 5.18
CA ARG A 242 6.00 -15.09 4.58
C ARG A 242 6.50 -14.13 3.52
N GLY A 243 5.58 -13.60 2.73
CA GLY A 243 5.87 -12.58 1.72
C GLY A 243 6.38 -11.29 2.35
N ARG A 244 5.78 -10.82 3.46
CA ARG A 244 6.26 -9.63 4.17
C ARG A 244 7.67 -9.83 4.74
N GLU A 245 7.94 -10.99 5.34
CA GLU A 245 9.29 -11.34 5.81
C GLU A 245 10.31 -11.34 4.66
N ALA A 246 9.96 -11.95 3.51
CA ALA A 246 10.82 -11.98 2.34
C ALA A 246 11.07 -10.59 1.76
N ILE A 247 10.04 -9.73 1.70
CA ILE A 247 10.16 -8.33 1.27
C ILE A 247 11.08 -7.54 2.22
N LEU A 248 10.89 -7.68 3.52
CA LEU A 248 11.74 -7.05 4.53
C LEU A 248 13.20 -7.46 4.35
N LYS A 249 13.50 -8.75 4.11
CA LYS A 249 14.84 -9.23 3.82
C LYS A 249 15.46 -8.59 2.58
N VAL A 250 14.66 -8.37 1.53
CA VAL A 250 15.14 -7.68 0.32
C VAL A 250 15.50 -6.22 0.63
N HIS A 251 14.65 -5.49 1.33
CA HIS A 251 14.88 -4.08 1.66
C HIS A 251 15.91 -3.86 2.77
N ALA A 252 16.23 -4.88 3.55
CA ALA A 252 17.25 -4.89 4.59
C ALA A 252 18.69 -5.04 4.05
N ARG A 253 18.88 -5.57 2.84
CA ARG A 253 20.22 -5.88 2.26
C ARG A 253 21.25 -4.76 2.35
N ASN A 254 20.81 -3.51 2.24
CA ASN A 254 21.68 -2.34 2.22
C ASN A 254 21.53 -1.47 3.48
N LYS A 255 21.03 -2.03 4.58
CA LYS A 255 20.82 -1.32 5.85
C LYS A 255 21.58 -2.01 6.97
N PRO A 256 22.31 -1.26 7.81
CA PRO A 256 23.02 -1.83 8.96
C PRO A 256 22.01 -2.12 10.08
N LEU A 257 21.44 -3.33 10.09
CA LEU A 257 20.59 -3.81 11.18
C LEU A 257 21.44 -4.37 12.30
N ALA A 258 21.02 -4.16 13.54
CA ALA A 258 21.61 -4.78 14.72
C ALA A 258 21.10 -6.24 14.88
N ASP A 259 21.79 -7.04 15.70
CA ASP A 259 21.49 -8.46 15.90
C ASP A 259 20.14 -8.70 16.62
N ASP A 260 19.61 -7.68 17.30
CA ASP A 260 18.32 -7.72 18.00
C ASP A 260 17.12 -7.61 17.05
N VAL A 261 17.34 -7.25 15.77
CA VAL A 261 16.26 -7.03 14.80
C VAL A 261 15.77 -8.35 14.21
N ASP A 262 14.60 -8.80 14.65
CA ASP A 262 13.92 -9.96 14.07
C ASP A 262 12.88 -9.53 13.03
N LEU A 263 13.22 -9.72 11.74
CA LEU A 263 12.34 -9.37 10.60
C LEU A 263 11.03 -10.17 10.60
N LYS A 264 11.02 -11.36 11.20
CA LYS A 264 9.81 -12.18 11.33
C LYS A 264 8.81 -11.58 12.32
N ILE A 265 9.32 -11.02 13.43
CA ILE A 265 8.47 -10.29 14.39
C ILE A 265 7.88 -9.05 13.72
N ILE A 266 8.70 -8.31 12.94
CA ILE A 266 8.24 -7.13 12.21
C ILE A 266 7.15 -7.52 11.19
N ALA A 267 7.34 -8.61 10.44
CA ALA A 267 6.35 -9.11 9.50
C ALA A 267 5.01 -9.48 10.19
N LYS A 268 5.06 -10.02 11.42
CA LYS A 268 3.86 -10.26 12.23
C LYS A 268 3.17 -8.96 12.67
N LYS A 269 3.94 -7.94 13.02
CA LYS A 269 3.44 -6.63 13.48
C LYS A 269 2.90 -5.74 12.35
N THR A 270 3.07 -6.14 11.09
CA THR A 270 2.67 -5.34 9.92
C THR A 270 1.62 -6.05 9.04
N PRO A 271 0.48 -6.52 9.61
CA PRO A 271 -0.57 -7.12 8.80
C PRO A 271 -1.12 -6.10 7.81
N GLY A 272 -1.36 -6.54 6.58
CA GLY A 272 -1.91 -5.70 5.52
C GLY A 272 -0.95 -4.68 4.89
N PHE A 273 0.32 -4.60 5.32
CA PHE A 273 1.33 -3.76 4.69
C PHE A 273 1.68 -4.28 3.30
N THR A 274 1.84 -3.34 2.38
CA THR A 274 2.35 -3.60 1.03
C THR A 274 3.88 -3.58 0.99
N GLY A 275 4.46 -3.98 -0.13
CA GLY A 275 5.92 -3.90 -0.32
C GLY A 275 6.45 -2.46 -0.19
N ALA A 276 5.68 -1.47 -0.62
CA ALA A 276 6.03 -0.06 -0.47
C ALA A 276 6.01 0.39 0.99
N ASP A 277 5.01 -0.05 1.77
CA ASP A 277 4.90 0.28 3.19
C ASP A 277 6.08 -0.32 3.98
N LEU A 278 6.43 -1.58 3.70
CA LEU A 278 7.57 -2.25 4.34
C LEU A 278 8.92 -1.62 3.98
N SER A 279 9.08 -1.18 2.72
CA SER A 279 10.25 -0.42 2.29
C SER A 279 10.36 0.91 3.02
N ASN A 280 9.23 1.63 3.13
CA ASN A 280 9.15 2.90 3.84
C ASN A 280 9.42 2.72 5.33
N LEU A 281 8.88 1.66 5.96
CA LEU A 281 9.13 1.33 7.37
C LEU A 281 10.63 1.23 7.66
N LEU A 282 11.36 0.41 6.91
CA LEU A 282 12.81 0.27 7.10
C LEU A 282 13.57 1.56 6.76
N ASN A 283 13.07 2.38 5.85
CA ASN A 283 13.65 3.69 5.57
C ASN A 283 13.43 4.67 6.73
N GLU A 284 12.22 4.71 7.30
CA GLU A 284 11.91 5.54 8.48
C GLU A 284 12.73 5.11 9.70
N ALA A 285 12.91 3.80 9.92
CA ALA A 285 13.78 3.27 10.96
C ALA A 285 15.24 3.75 10.79
N ALA A 286 15.75 3.73 9.56
CA ALA A 286 17.08 4.24 9.25
C ALA A 286 17.20 5.74 9.49
N LEU A 287 16.19 6.52 9.11
CA LEU A 287 16.15 7.97 9.36
C LEU A 287 16.11 8.28 10.86
N LEU A 288 15.38 7.50 11.65
CA LEU A 288 15.30 7.64 13.10
C LEU A 288 16.66 7.32 13.74
N ALA A 289 17.29 6.19 13.38
CA ALA A 289 18.61 5.81 13.86
C ALA A 289 19.66 6.89 13.54
N ALA A 290 19.63 7.44 12.32
CA ALA A 290 20.53 8.53 11.92
C ALA A 290 20.29 9.81 12.75
N ARG A 291 19.04 10.18 13.03
CA ARG A 291 18.68 11.32 13.89
C ARG A 291 19.19 11.15 15.32
N LEU A 292 19.18 9.92 15.83
CA LEU A 292 19.72 9.55 17.14
C LEU A 292 21.24 9.35 17.14
N ASN A 293 21.93 9.63 16.02
CA ASN A 293 23.37 9.41 15.84
C ASN A 293 23.81 7.95 16.06
N LYS A 294 22.93 6.99 15.86
CA LYS A 294 23.23 5.55 15.91
C LYS A 294 23.86 5.10 14.57
N LYS A 295 24.78 4.15 14.64
CA LYS A 295 25.44 3.55 13.45
C LYS A 295 24.70 2.34 12.90
N VAL A 296 23.85 1.73 13.71
CA VAL A 296 23.04 0.56 13.40
C VAL A 296 21.59 0.82 13.78
N ILE A 297 20.67 0.15 13.11
CA ILE A 297 19.23 0.22 13.36
C ILE A 297 18.89 -0.90 14.33
N THR A 298 18.40 -0.58 15.51
CA THR A 298 17.96 -1.57 16.51
C THR A 298 16.46 -1.84 16.37
N MET A 299 15.96 -2.86 17.08
CA MET A 299 14.54 -3.22 17.07
C MET A 299 13.65 -2.05 17.53
N ALA A 300 14.13 -1.23 18.47
CA ALA A 300 13.40 -0.05 18.96
C ALA A 300 13.10 0.97 17.87
N GLU A 301 14.07 1.29 16.97
CA GLU A 301 13.82 2.20 15.84
C GLU A 301 12.86 1.60 14.81
N VAL A 302 12.90 0.28 14.64
CA VAL A 302 12.00 -0.40 13.69
C VAL A 302 10.56 -0.41 14.23
N GLU A 303 10.36 -0.64 15.52
CA GLU A 303 9.05 -0.57 16.16
C GLU A 303 8.46 0.84 16.09
N GLU A 304 9.23 1.85 16.47
CA GLU A 304 8.81 3.26 16.37
C GLU A 304 8.47 3.65 14.92
N ALA A 305 9.27 3.20 13.94
CA ALA A 305 9.00 3.44 12.53
C ALA A 305 7.72 2.73 12.07
N SER A 306 7.45 1.51 12.55
CA SER A 306 6.22 0.78 12.25
C SER A 306 4.98 1.53 12.73
N GLU A 307 5.03 2.03 13.97
CA GLU A 307 3.96 2.83 14.54
C GLU A 307 3.79 4.17 13.80
N LYS A 308 4.90 4.82 13.45
CA LYS A 308 4.87 6.06 12.66
C LYS A 308 4.24 5.88 11.28
N VAL A 309 4.54 4.78 10.59
CA VAL A 309 3.97 4.48 9.26
C VAL A 309 2.50 4.13 9.36
N SER A 310 2.08 3.41 10.42
CA SER A 310 0.68 2.97 10.59
C SER A 310 -0.23 4.09 11.08
N MET A 311 0.21 4.88 12.08
CA MET A 311 -0.63 5.81 12.84
C MET A 311 -0.17 7.27 12.76
N GLY A 312 1.01 7.50 12.19
CA GLY A 312 1.62 8.83 12.14
C GLY A 312 2.61 9.11 13.27
N PRO A 313 3.24 10.30 13.25
CA PRO A 313 4.26 10.67 14.23
C PRO A 313 3.66 10.91 15.62
N GLU A 314 4.46 10.67 16.67
CA GLU A 314 4.12 11.07 18.04
C GLU A 314 3.96 12.59 18.16
N ARG A 315 2.96 13.02 18.92
CA ARG A 315 2.68 14.43 19.20
C ARG A 315 3.13 14.82 20.61
N ARG A 316 4.39 14.63 20.95
CA ARG A 316 4.95 14.96 22.28
C ARG A 316 4.85 16.44 22.66
N SER A 317 4.71 17.34 21.69
CA SER A 317 4.54 18.78 21.93
C SER A 317 3.10 19.18 22.23
N HIS A 318 2.14 18.26 22.11
CA HIS A 318 0.74 18.56 22.42
C HIS A 318 0.53 18.52 23.93
N ILE A 319 0.15 19.66 24.49
CA ILE A 319 -0.22 19.75 25.93
C ILE A 319 -1.58 19.10 26.09
N VAL A 320 -1.61 17.91 26.67
CA VAL A 320 -2.84 17.20 27.02
C VAL A 320 -3.22 17.59 28.44
N SER A 321 -4.49 17.98 28.70
CA SER A 321 -4.95 18.27 30.05
C SER A 321 -4.97 17.01 30.92
N ASP A 322 -4.81 17.14 32.23
CA ASP A 322 -4.88 15.99 33.14
C ASP A 322 -6.24 15.28 33.05
N LYS A 323 -7.31 16.03 32.75
CA LYS A 323 -8.66 15.47 32.51
C LYS A 323 -8.64 14.58 31.26
N ASP A 324 -8.11 15.07 30.15
CA ASP A 324 -8.06 14.31 28.88
C ASP A 324 -7.11 13.12 29.01
N ARG A 325 -5.97 13.28 29.71
CA ARG A 325 -5.03 12.22 29.97
C ARG A 325 -5.68 11.07 30.76
N LYS A 326 -6.43 11.41 31.82
CA LYS A 326 -7.19 10.45 32.61
C LYS A 326 -8.28 9.76 31.77
N LEU A 327 -9.03 10.53 30.97
CA LEU A 327 -10.05 10.01 30.08
C LEU A 327 -9.45 9.00 29.08
N THR A 328 -8.36 9.35 28.41
CA THR A 328 -7.65 8.44 27.49
C THR A 328 -7.15 7.18 28.18
N ALA A 329 -6.60 7.30 29.41
CA ALA A 329 -6.12 6.14 30.16
C ALA A 329 -7.23 5.13 30.45
N TYR A 330 -8.40 5.57 30.88
CA TYR A 330 -9.56 4.70 31.10
C TYR A 330 -10.12 4.14 29.79
N HIS A 331 -10.18 4.95 28.73
CA HIS A 331 -10.61 4.53 27.41
C HIS A 331 -9.77 3.38 26.87
N GLU A 332 -8.45 3.56 26.82
CA GLU A 332 -7.52 2.52 26.31
C GLU A 332 -7.49 1.29 27.23
N SER A 333 -7.60 1.50 28.55
CA SER A 333 -7.74 0.38 29.51
C SER A 333 -8.99 -0.45 29.23
N GLY A 334 -10.10 0.20 28.89
CA GLY A 334 -11.35 -0.48 28.52
C GLY A 334 -11.17 -1.42 27.33
N HIS A 335 -10.56 -0.95 26.25
CA HIS A 335 -10.26 -1.77 25.09
C HIS A 335 -9.36 -2.95 25.43
N ALA A 336 -8.28 -2.68 26.15
CA ALA A 336 -7.28 -3.69 26.48
C ALA A 336 -7.82 -4.78 27.41
N ILE A 337 -8.61 -4.43 28.43
CA ILE A 337 -9.21 -5.38 29.36
C ILE A 337 -10.22 -6.28 28.65
N VAL A 338 -11.07 -5.70 27.80
CA VAL A 338 -12.04 -6.48 27.05
C VAL A 338 -11.32 -7.44 26.09
N ALA A 339 -10.26 -6.98 25.39
CA ALA A 339 -9.45 -7.84 24.53
C ALA A 339 -8.73 -8.96 25.31
N HIS A 340 -8.21 -8.64 26.50
CA HIS A 340 -7.50 -9.62 27.34
C HIS A 340 -8.43 -10.72 27.88
N LEU A 341 -9.67 -10.39 28.22
CA LEU A 341 -10.61 -11.33 28.86
C LEU A 341 -11.45 -12.14 27.86
N LEU A 342 -11.58 -11.69 26.60
CA LEU A 342 -12.42 -12.38 25.61
C LEU A 342 -11.63 -13.44 24.83
N PRO A 343 -12.14 -14.69 24.74
CA PRO A 343 -11.39 -15.82 24.17
C PRO A 343 -11.16 -15.74 22.64
N TYR A 344 -11.94 -14.92 21.94
CA TYR A 344 -11.88 -14.78 20.48
C TYR A 344 -11.31 -13.42 20.03
N ALA A 345 -10.88 -12.60 20.98
CA ALA A 345 -10.23 -11.33 20.67
C ALA A 345 -8.74 -11.56 20.37
N ASP A 346 -8.18 -10.71 19.53
CA ASP A 346 -6.73 -10.69 19.29
C ASP A 346 -6.01 -10.23 20.58
N PRO A 347 -4.87 -10.87 20.96
CA PRO A 347 -4.16 -10.52 22.18
C PRO A 347 -3.60 -9.10 22.13
N VAL A 348 -3.66 -8.43 23.28
CA VAL A 348 -3.07 -7.11 23.47
C VAL A 348 -1.56 -7.20 23.34
N HIS A 349 -0.98 -6.32 22.53
CA HIS A 349 0.48 -6.23 22.38
C HIS A 349 1.06 -5.01 23.11
N LYS A 350 0.37 -3.86 23.00
CA LYS A 350 0.82 -2.59 23.56
C LYS A 350 -0.38 -1.67 23.79
N VAL A 351 -0.36 -0.96 24.92
CA VAL A 351 -1.33 0.09 25.23
C VAL A 351 -0.59 1.37 25.53
N THR A 352 -1.03 2.49 24.98
CA THR A 352 -0.37 3.79 25.21
C THR A 352 -1.35 4.94 25.19
N ILE A 353 -1.07 5.93 26.02
CA ILE A 353 -1.80 7.22 26.08
C ILE A 353 -1.02 8.35 25.41
N ILE A 354 0.10 8.04 24.75
CA ILE A 354 0.85 9.02 23.97
C ILE A 354 0.13 9.28 22.65
N PRO A 355 -0.29 10.53 22.37
CA PRO A 355 -1.04 10.83 21.16
C PRO A 355 -0.20 10.63 19.88
N ARG A 356 -0.80 9.97 18.86
CA ARG A 356 -0.22 9.79 17.52
C ARG A 356 -1.23 10.18 16.43
N GLY A 357 -0.79 10.94 15.46
CA GLY A 357 -1.66 11.34 14.35
C GLY A 357 -2.93 12.05 14.84
N ALA A 358 -4.11 11.44 14.65
CA ALA A 358 -5.40 11.93 15.12
C ALA A 358 -5.86 11.27 16.44
N ALA A 359 -5.18 10.20 16.89
CA ALA A 359 -5.56 9.45 18.08
C ALA A 359 -4.97 10.06 19.35
N GLY A 360 -5.75 10.11 20.44
CA GLY A 360 -5.30 10.55 21.77
C GLY A 360 -4.45 9.51 22.49
N GLY A 361 -4.71 8.23 22.24
CA GLY A 361 -3.99 7.03 22.64
C GLY A 361 -4.30 5.90 21.68
N TYR A 362 -3.82 4.70 21.94
CA TYR A 362 -4.23 3.51 21.19
C TYR A 362 -3.90 2.22 21.93
N THR A 363 -4.72 1.22 21.67
CA THR A 363 -4.52 -0.16 22.09
C THR A 363 -4.17 -0.99 20.87
N MET A 364 -2.94 -1.51 20.80
CA MET A 364 -2.48 -2.37 19.71
C MET A 364 -2.74 -3.83 20.04
N MET A 365 -3.51 -4.50 19.21
CA MET A 365 -3.74 -5.94 19.25
C MET A 365 -3.06 -6.59 18.05
N LEU A 366 -2.48 -7.76 18.24
CA LEU A 366 -1.80 -8.49 17.17
C LEU A 366 -2.38 -9.90 17.07
N PRO A 367 -2.88 -10.31 15.90
CA PRO A 367 -3.35 -11.67 15.70
C PRO A 367 -2.19 -12.66 15.88
N THR A 368 -2.47 -13.77 16.56
CA THR A 368 -1.51 -14.86 16.74
C THR A 368 -1.16 -15.54 15.43
N GLU A 369 -2.17 -15.64 14.53
CA GLU A 369 -2.06 -16.25 13.22
C GLU A 369 -2.74 -15.36 12.17
N GLU A 370 -2.26 -15.42 10.93
CA GLU A 370 -2.89 -14.72 9.81
C GLU A 370 -4.11 -15.50 9.35
N GLN A 371 -5.27 -14.89 9.44
CA GLN A 371 -6.55 -15.52 9.10
C GLN A 371 -7.14 -14.86 7.86
N ASN A 372 -7.54 -15.69 6.89
CA ASN A 372 -8.23 -15.22 5.69
C ASN A 372 -9.73 -14.96 5.91
N TYR A 373 -10.31 -15.57 6.94
CA TYR A 373 -11.73 -15.47 7.26
C TYR A 373 -11.93 -15.20 8.75
N LYS A 374 -12.82 -14.27 9.07
CA LYS A 374 -13.28 -14.04 10.44
C LYS A 374 -14.60 -14.77 10.71
N THR A 375 -14.69 -15.43 11.83
CA THR A 375 -15.93 -16.09 12.28
C THR A 375 -16.90 -15.10 12.91
N LYS A 376 -18.19 -15.46 13.04
CA LYS A 376 -19.21 -14.66 13.75
C LYS A 376 -18.76 -14.32 15.18
N SER A 377 -18.16 -15.29 15.89
CA SER A 377 -17.66 -15.08 17.25
C SER A 377 -16.52 -14.07 17.34
N GLN A 378 -15.60 -14.07 16.38
CA GLN A 378 -14.51 -13.09 16.31
C GLN A 378 -15.03 -11.69 15.99
N LEU A 379 -15.97 -11.55 15.05
CA LEU A 379 -16.57 -10.25 14.74
C LEU A 379 -17.35 -9.67 15.93
N LEU A 380 -18.06 -10.53 16.69
CA LEU A 380 -18.71 -10.10 17.92
C LEU A 380 -17.70 -9.72 19.00
N ALA A 381 -16.53 -10.38 19.08
CA ALA A 381 -15.45 -9.98 19.96
C ALA A 381 -14.86 -8.62 19.54
N ASP A 382 -14.62 -8.41 18.24
CA ASP A 382 -14.17 -7.10 17.72
C ASP A 382 -15.12 -5.96 18.11
N ILE A 383 -16.46 -6.20 17.99
CA ILE A 383 -17.47 -5.21 18.41
C ILE A 383 -17.38 -4.93 19.91
N ARG A 384 -17.25 -5.98 20.74
CA ARG A 384 -17.14 -5.82 22.19
C ARG A 384 -15.87 -5.07 22.59
N VAL A 385 -14.74 -5.41 21.98
CA VAL A 385 -13.47 -4.71 22.22
C VAL A 385 -13.59 -3.23 21.85
N ALA A 386 -14.16 -2.93 20.68
CA ALA A 386 -14.34 -1.55 20.24
C ALA A 386 -15.29 -0.73 21.15
N LEU A 387 -16.24 -1.37 21.82
CA LEU A 387 -17.11 -0.70 22.81
C LEU A 387 -16.43 -0.48 24.16
N GLY A 388 -15.33 -1.20 24.44
CA GLY A 388 -14.64 -1.20 25.73
C GLY A 388 -14.26 0.20 26.23
N GLY A 389 -13.65 1.03 25.36
CA GLY A 389 -13.22 2.38 25.72
C GLY A 389 -14.37 3.29 26.17
N ARG A 390 -15.44 3.37 25.37
CA ARG A 390 -16.60 4.17 25.69
C ARG A 390 -17.31 3.72 26.99
N ILE A 391 -17.39 2.41 27.21
CA ILE A 391 -18.05 1.87 28.40
C ILE A 391 -17.20 2.12 29.64
N ALA A 392 -15.87 2.05 29.54
CA ALA A 392 -14.97 2.40 30.63
C ALA A 392 -15.11 3.90 31.02
N GLU A 393 -15.21 4.81 30.04
CA GLU A 393 -15.52 6.22 30.28
C GLU A 393 -16.84 6.37 31.07
N ALA A 394 -17.92 5.74 30.60
CA ALA A 394 -19.24 5.84 31.19
C ALA A 394 -19.28 5.28 32.64
N LEU A 395 -18.61 4.15 32.91
CA LEU A 395 -18.61 3.52 34.22
C LEU A 395 -17.83 4.29 35.27
N ILE A 396 -16.68 4.84 34.91
CA ILE A 396 -15.76 5.43 35.92
C ILE A 396 -15.84 6.96 35.99
N LEU A 397 -16.07 7.60 34.85
CA LEU A 397 -16.05 9.06 34.76
C LEU A 397 -17.46 9.66 34.77
N ASP A 398 -18.50 8.83 34.72
CA ASP A 398 -19.91 9.22 34.58
C ASP A 398 -20.13 10.22 33.42
N GLU A 399 -19.24 10.17 32.41
CA GLU A 399 -19.26 11.00 31.21
C GLU A 399 -18.91 10.17 30.00
N ILE A 400 -19.31 10.66 28.83
CA ILE A 400 -18.97 10.05 27.53
C ILE A 400 -18.35 11.12 26.64
N SER A 401 -17.29 10.76 25.93
CA SER A 401 -16.55 11.68 25.09
C SER A 401 -16.78 11.47 23.59
N THR A 402 -16.37 12.44 22.79
CA THR A 402 -16.31 12.33 21.34
C THR A 402 -15.13 11.46 20.87
N GLY A 403 -14.22 11.08 21.76
CA GLY A 403 -13.07 10.22 21.46
C GLY A 403 -13.47 8.88 20.88
N ALA A 404 -14.54 8.28 21.38
CA ALA A 404 -15.07 7.00 20.92
C ALA A 404 -15.79 7.04 19.55
N SER A 405 -15.74 8.15 18.81
CA SER A 405 -16.47 8.27 17.52
C SER A 405 -15.97 7.27 16.47
N GLY A 406 -14.68 7.02 16.41
CA GLY A 406 -14.07 6.04 15.51
C GLY A 406 -14.51 4.61 15.84
N ASP A 407 -14.52 4.27 17.13
CA ASP A 407 -14.93 2.96 17.62
C ASP A 407 -16.40 2.69 17.33
N LEU A 408 -17.27 3.65 17.60
CA LEU A 408 -18.71 3.54 17.30
C LEU A 408 -18.96 3.39 15.80
N GLN A 409 -18.20 4.08 14.95
CA GLN A 409 -18.27 3.90 13.50
C GLN A 409 -17.84 2.49 13.08
N SER A 410 -16.76 1.97 13.68
CA SER A 410 -16.28 0.61 13.45
C SER A 410 -17.29 -0.43 13.89
N VAL A 411 -17.85 -0.31 15.09
CA VAL A 411 -18.92 -1.15 15.64
C VAL A 411 -20.13 -1.20 14.68
N THR A 412 -20.62 -0.02 14.28
CA THR A 412 -21.79 0.09 13.38
C THR A 412 -21.51 -0.54 12.02
N ASN A 413 -20.34 -0.29 11.43
CA ASN A 413 -19.95 -0.84 10.14
C ASN A 413 -19.83 -2.37 10.20
N THR A 414 -19.22 -2.90 11.26
CA THR A 414 -19.05 -4.34 11.45
C THR A 414 -20.41 -5.03 11.66
N ALA A 415 -21.26 -4.53 12.55
CA ALA A 415 -22.60 -5.06 12.77
C ALA A 415 -23.46 -5.01 11.49
N ARG A 416 -23.41 -3.89 10.75
CA ARG A 416 -24.09 -3.76 9.46
C ARG A 416 -23.57 -4.79 8.44
N ALA A 417 -22.27 -4.98 8.33
CA ALA A 417 -21.68 -5.96 7.42
C ALA A 417 -22.06 -7.40 7.81
N MET A 418 -22.11 -7.72 9.10
CA MET A 418 -22.58 -9.03 9.59
C MET A 418 -24.00 -9.32 9.12
N VAL A 419 -24.89 -8.33 9.23
CA VAL A 419 -26.31 -8.48 8.86
C VAL A 419 -26.50 -8.46 7.34
N THR A 420 -25.87 -7.51 6.62
CA THR A 420 -26.22 -7.25 5.21
C THR A 420 -25.32 -7.97 4.21
N ARG A 421 -24.03 -8.17 4.51
CA ARG A 421 -23.06 -8.73 3.57
C ARG A 421 -22.74 -10.19 3.82
N TRP A 422 -22.65 -10.60 5.09
CA TRP A 422 -22.20 -11.94 5.45
C TRP A 422 -23.32 -12.88 5.88
N GLY A 423 -24.60 -12.40 5.94
CA GLY A 423 -25.75 -13.22 6.29
C GLY A 423 -25.62 -13.88 7.65
N MET A 424 -25.07 -13.16 8.65
CA MET A 424 -24.78 -13.68 9.99
C MET A 424 -25.89 -13.34 11.01
N SER A 425 -27.03 -12.80 10.56
CA SER A 425 -28.23 -12.59 11.38
C SER A 425 -29.02 -13.88 11.48
N ASP A 426 -29.43 -14.22 12.70
CA ASP A 426 -30.30 -15.40 12.93
C ASP A 426 -31.75 -15.11 12.53
N GLU A 427 -32.20 -13.85 12.57
CA GLU A 427 -33.56 -13.43 12.19
C GLU A 427 -33.73 -13.31 10.68
N LEU A 428 -32.73 -12.72 10.01
CA LEU A 428 -32.78 -12.44 8.56
C LEU A 428 -32.24 -13.60 7.71
N GLY A 429 -31.52 -14.55 8.33
CA GLY A 429 -30.94 -15.71 7.67
C GLY A 429 -29.71 -15.38 6.78
N PRO A 430 -29.21 -16.39 6.03
CA PRO A 430 -28.01 -16.24 5.20
C PRO A 430 -28.34 -15.58 3.85
N ILE A 431 -28.78 -14.33 3.89
CA ILE A 431 -29.18 -13.52 2.72
C ILE A 431 -28.31 -12.28 2.67
N VAL A 432 -27.92 -11.88 1.45
CA VAL A 432 -27.19 -10.63 1.18
C VAL A 432 -28.17 -9.53 0.81
N PHE A 433 -28.13 -8.43 1.54
CA PHE A 433 -29.00 -7.26 1.34
C PHE A 433 -28.15 -6.08 0.82
N GLY A 434 -28.63 -5.44 -0.24
CA GLY A 434 -27.95 -4.34 -0.90
C GLY A 434 -27.01 -4.83 -2.02
N GLU A 435 -26.95 -4.10 -3.11
CA GLU A 435 -25.98 -4.37 -4.16
C GLU A 435 -24.61 -3.85 -3.76
N GLN A 436 -23.56 -4.63 -4.03
CA GLN A 436 -22.20 -4.10 -4.04
C GLN A 436 -22.12 -3.09 -5.18
N GLN A 437 -22.12 -1.81 -4.87
CA GLN A 437 -21.75 -0.80 -5.86
C GLN A 437 -20.24 -0.90 -6.12
N GLU A 438 -19.84 -1.77 -7.04
CA GLU A 438 -18.51 -1.76 -7.63
C GLU A 438 -18.28 -0.55 -8.54
N GLN A 439 -19.32 0.24 -8.84
CA GLN A 439 -19.24 1.37 -9.75
C GLN A 439 -19.59 2.67 -9.04
N ILE A 440 -18.58 3.36 -8.53
CA ILE A 440 -18.71 4.79 -8.18
C ILE A 440 -18.71 5.59 -9.48
N PHE A 441 -19.90 5.79 -10.06
CA PHE A 441 -20.09 6.73 -11.15
C PHE A 441 -20.01 8.16 -10.58
N LEU A 442 -18.89 8.83 -10.81
CA LEU A 442 -18.76 10.26 -10.55
C LEU A 442 -19.79 11.03 -11.37
N GLY A 443 -20.86 11.48 -10.71
CA GLY A 443 -21.82 12.40 -11.32
C GLY A 443 -23.30 12.08 -11.15
N LYS A 444 -23.66 10.92 -10.62
CA LYS A 444 -25.05 10.61 -10.24
C LYS A 444 -25.09 10.20 -8.78
N ASN A 445 -25.35 11.14 -7.90
CA ASN A 445 -26.03 10.87 -6.63
C ASN A 445 -27.48 10.46 -6.95
N LEU A 446 -27.65 9.38 -7.68
CA LEU A 446 -28.91 8.66 -7.70
C LEU A 446 -28.89 7.81 -6.45
N GLY A 447 -29.87 8.05 -5.57
CA GLY A 447 -29.97 7.42 -4.28
C GLY A 447 -29.69 5.92 -4.36
N HIS A 448 -29.09 5.39 -3.30
CA HIS A 448 -28.92 3.95 -3.15
C HIS A 448 -30.26 3.28 -3.45
N GLU A 449 -30.41 2.68 -4.62
CA GLU A 449 -31.58 1.82 -4.87
C GLU A 449 -31.42 0.63 -3.96
N ARG A 450 -32.25 0.64 -2.91
CA ARG A 450 -32.35 -0.49 -2.01
C ARG A 450 -33.03 -1.62 -2.77
N ASN A 451 -32.39 -2.77 -2.85
CA ASN A 451 -32.99 -3.99 -3.45
C ASN A 451 -33.86 -4.77 -2.46
N TYR A 452 -34.33 -4.13 -1.38
CA TYR A 452 -35.17 -4.72 -0.35
C TYR A 452 -36.24 -3.73 0.13
N SER A 453 -37.35 -4.28 0.66
CA SER A 453 -38.49 -3.51 1.14
C SER A 453 -38.18 -2.69 2.39
N GLU A 454 -39.02 -1.69 2.69
CA GLU A 454 -38.92 -0.91 3.94
C GLU A 454 -39.08 -1.79 5.19
N GLU A 455 -39.88 -2.87 5.10
CA GLU A 455 -39.99 -3.84 6.19
C GLU A 455 -38.66 -4.54 6.49
N ILE A 456 -37.95 -4.97 5.45
CA ILE A 456 -36.64 -5.58 5.59
C ILE A 456 -35.61 -4.54 6.10
N ALA A 457 -35.69 -3.28 5.64
CA ALA A 457 -34.83 -2.21 6.15
C ALA A 457 -35.02 -2.04 7.67
N ALA A 458 -36.26 -1.99 8.14
CA ALA A 458 -36.54 -1.90 9.58
C ALA A 458 -36.00 -3.10 10.37
N LYS A 459 -36.07 -4.32 9.82
CA LYS A 459 -35.50 -5.51 10.45
C LYS A 459 -33.97 -5.47 10.47
N ILE A 460 -33.32 -4.99 9.40
CA ILE A 460 -31.86 -4.79 9.36
C ILE A 460 -31.44 -3.82 10.47
N ASP A 461 -32.11 -2.66 10.60
CA ASP A 461 -31.80 -1.68 11.62
C ASP A 461 -32.04 -2.23 13.03
N SER A 462 -33.12 -3.01 13.23
CA SER A 462 -33.42 -3.69 14.50
C SER A 462 -32.33 -4.70 14.89
N GLU A 463 -31.87 -5.51 13.93
CA GLU A 463 -30.80 -6.49 14.16
C GLU A 463 -29.45 -5.84 14.48
N ILE A 464 -29.09 -4.77 13.76
CA ILE A 464 -27.87 -3.99 14.05
C ILE A 464 -27.95 -3.45 15.48
N HIS A 465 -29.09 -2.84 15.86
CA HIS A 465 -29.30 -2.32 17.21
C HIS A 465 -29.20 -3.43 18.25
N ARG A 466 -29.82 -4.59 18.02
CA ARG A 466 -29.77 -5.74 18.93
C ARG A 466 -28.33 -6.21 19.16
N ILE A 467 -27.55 -6.41 18.08
CA ILE A 467 -26.14 -6.86 18.17
C ILE A 467 -25.31 -5.88 19.00
N VAL A 468 -25.45 -4.57 18.74
CA VAL A 468 -24.70 -3.54 19.46
C VAL A 468 -25.13 -3.44 20.91
N GLU A 469 -26.44 -3.50 21.20
CA GLU A 469 -26.99 -3.42 22.56
C GLU A 469 -26.60 -4.62 23.43
N GLU A 470 -26.64 -5.83 22.87
CA GLU A 470 -26.18 -7.05 23.54
C GLU A 470 -24.69 -6.96 23.87
N ALA A 471 -23.87 -6.56 22.88
CA ALA A 471 -22.45 -6.36 23.10
C ALA A 471 -22.17 -5.27 24.17
N TYR A 472 -22.93 -4.18 24.18
CA TYR A 472 -22.81 -3.13 25.18
C TYR A 472 -23.11 -3.65 26.60
N LYS A 473 -24.20 -4.42 26.78
CA LYS A 473 -24.56 -5.03 28.06
C LYS A 473 -23.50 -6.03 28.54
N ASP A 474 -22.99 -6.87 27.64
CA ASP A 474 -21.95 -7.86 27.96
C ASP A 474 -20.67 -7.17 28.45
N VAL A 475 -20.22 -6.13 27.75
CA VAL A 475 -19.00 -5.39 28.10
C VAL A 475 -19.17 -4.57 29.37
N THR A 476 -20.36 -3.95 29.58
CA THR A 476 -20.65 -3.24 30.81
C THR A 476 -20.53 -4.17 32.01
N LYS A 477 -21.10 -5.35 31.93
CA LYS A 477 -20.96 -6.37 32.98
C LYS A 477 -19.51 -6.81 33.16
N LEU A 478 -18.80 -7.10 32.06
CA LEU A 478 -17.42 -7.57 32.08
C LEU A 478 -16.50 -6.55 32.80
N LEU A 479 -16.63 -5.25 32.47
CA LEU A 479 -15.82 -4.19 33.07
C LEU A 479 -16.21 -3.92 34.53
N SER A 480 -17.50 -3.96 34.86
CA SER A 480 -17.97 -3.83 36.24
C SER A 480 -17.47 -4.96 37.13
N ASP A 481 -17.48 -6.22 36.64
CA ASP A 481 -16.97 -7.38 37.37
C ASP A 481 -15.44 -7.30 37.55
N ASN A 482 -14.73 -6.48 36.75
CA ASN A 482 -13.27 -6.28 36.76
C ASN A 482 -12.86 -4.82 37.03
N GLU A 483 -13.65 -4.06 37.79
CA GLU A 483 -13.43 -2.62 38.05
C GLU A 483 -12.04 -2.35 38.65
N LYS A 484 -11.58 -3.22 39.57
CA LYS A 484 -10.24 -3.09 40.16
C LYS A 484 -9.15 -3.16 39.09
N PHE A 485 -9.23 -4.12 38.18
CA PHE A 485 -8.26 -4.24 37.09
C PHE A 485 -8.29 -3.02 36.17
N LEU A 486 -9.48 -2.43 35.93
CA LEU A 486 -9.63 -1.20 35.15
C LEU A 486 -8.92 -0.01 35.82
N HIS A 487 -9.04 0.13 37.15
CA HIS A 487 -8.32 1.17 37.89
C HIS A 487 -6.81 0.94 37.92
N ASP A 488 -6.37 -0.28 38.18
CA ASP A 488 -4.94 -0.61 38.24
C ASP A 488 -4.27 -0.35 36.88
N MET A 489 -4.92 -0.71 35.79
CA MET A 489 -4.43 -0.50 34.43
C MET A 489 -4.39 0.96 34.02
N ALA A 490 -5.47 1.72 34.31
CA ALA A 490 -5.51 3.16 34.02
C ALA A 490 -4.45 3.93 34.81
N ASN A 491 -4.22 3.58 36.08
CA ASN A 491 -3.16 4.18 36.91
C ASN A 491 -1.77 3.85 36.37
N ALA A 492 -1.52 2.60 35.97
CA ALA A 492 -0.25 2.21 35.34
C ALA A 492 0.01 3.00 34.05
N LEU A 493 -1.02 3.22 33.22
CA LEU A 493 -0.90 4.06 32.01
C LEU A 493 -0.65 5.53 32.33
N LEU A 494 -1.19 6.04 33.42
CA LEU A 494 -0.92 7.43 33.85
C LEU A 494 0.52 7.61 34.36
N GLU A 495 1.13 6.57 34.92
CA GLU A 495 2.51 6.57 35.42
C GLU A 495 3.54 6.26 34.33
N GLU A 496 3.34 5.18 33.56
CA GLU A 496 4.31 4.65 32.60
C GLU A 496 4.05 5.14 31.15
N GLU A 497 2.89 5.76 30.88
CA GLU A 497 2.40 6.23 29.57
C GLU A 497 2.25 5.14 28.51
N THR A 498 2.94 4.04 28.64
CA THR A 498 2.94 2.90 27.71
C THR A 498 3.22 1.61 28.46
N ILE A 499 2.35 0.61 28.27
CA ILE A 499 2.50 -0.73 28.85
C ILE A 499 2.47 -1.81 27.75
N ASP A 500 3.25 -2.86 27.93
CA ASP A 500 3.33 -3.99 27.00
C ASP A 500 2.42 -5.17 27.42
N ALA A 501 2.36 -6.19 26.60
CA ALA A 501 1.56 -7.39 26.84
C ALA A 501 1.86 -8.07 28.18
N LYS A 502 3.14 -8.09 28.61
CA LYS A 502 3.55 -8.71 29.87
C LYS A 502 3.07 -7.90 31.06
N ALA A 503 3.15 -6.58 30.98
CA ALA A 503 2.64 -5.70 32.02
C ALA A 503 1.12 -5.83 32.16
N VAL A 504 0.36 -6.00 31.07
CA VAL A 504 -1.09 -6.28 31.11
C VAL A 504 -1.38 -7.59 31.83
N ASP A 505 -0.64 -8.67 31.49
CA ASP A 505 -0.77 -9.97 32.16
C ASP A 505 -0.44 -9.90 33.66
N ASN A 506 0.60 -9.16 34.02
CA ASN A 506 1.02 -8.98 35.41
C ASN A 506 0.00 -8.14 36.21
N LEU A 507 -0.53 -7.07 35.62
CA LEU A 507 -1.60 -6.28 36.23
C LEU A 507 -2.84 -7.13 36.53
N TYR A 508 -3.22 -8.02 35.60
CA TYR A 508 -4.34 -8.93 35.82
C TYR A 508 -4.08 -9.92 36.95
N LYS A 509 -2.86 -10.51 37.02
CA LYS A 509 -2.52 -11.55 37.99
C LYS A 509 -2.14 -11.03 39.36
N TYR A 510 -1.41 -9.90 39.39
CA TYR A 510 -0.73 -9.41 40.61
C TYR A 510 -1.14 -7.98 40.99
N GLY A 511 -1.86 -7.24 40.12
CA GLY A 511 -2.22 -5.83 40.32
C GLY A 511 -1.02 -4.87 40.17
N THR A 512 0.09 -5.32 39.57
CA THR A 512 1.30 -4.52 39.35
C THR A 512 1.88 -4.83 37.96
N THR A 513 2.57 -3.86 37.33
CA THR A 513 3.18 -4.04 35.99
C THR A 513 4.37 -5.01 35.99
N LYS A 514 4.98 -5.21 37.15
CA LYS A 514 6.14 -6.10 37.34
C LYS A 514 5.74 -7.35 38.07
N GLU A 515 6.34 -8.46 37.68
CA GLU A 515 6.23 -9.72 38.43
C GLU A 515 6.81 -9.54 39.82
N PRO A 516 6.08 -9.90 40.90
CA PRO A 516 6.65 -9.82 42.26
C PRO A 516 7.90 -10.68 42.34
N GLU A 517 9.00 -10.11 42.85
CA GLU A 517 10.22 -10.85 43.15
C GLU A 517 9.83 -12.04 44.01
N ALA A 518 10.20 -13.26 43.58
CA ALA A 518 9.99 -14.44 44.39
C ALA A 518 10.75 -14.23 45.71
N GLU A 519 10.02 -14.12 46.82
CA GLU A 519 10.67 -14.12 48.15
C GLU A 519 11.55 -15.37 48.21
N GLU A 520 12.87 -15.16 48.23
CA GLU A 520 13.78 -16.26 48.58
C GLU A 520 13.31 -16.82 49.92
N PRO A 521 13.12 -18.14 50.04
CA PRO A 521 12.70 -18.71 51.30
C PRO A 521 13.73 -18.31 52.36
N LYS A 522 13.32 -17.50 53.35
CA LYS A 522 14.11 -17.18 54.53
C LYS A 522 14.52 -18.50 55.13
N VAL A 523 15.78 -18.90 54.89
CA VAL A 523 16.41 -20.00 55.62
C VAL A 523 16.44 -19.58 57.08
N ALA A 524 15.58 -20.19 57.88
CA ALA A 524 15.58 -20.05 59.32
C ALA A 524 16.94 -20.46 59.86
N SER A 525 17.69 -19.49 60.31
CA SER A 525 18.90 -19.72 61.11
C SER A 525 18.47 -20.11 62.52
N GLU A 526 18.54 -21.38 62.82
CA GLU A 526 18.58 -21.93 64.16
C GLU A 526 19.26 -23.31 64.03
N VAL A 527 20.24 -23.68 64.70
CA VAL A 527 20.82 -23.68 66.04
C VAL A 527 22.14 -24.45 65.95
N GLU A 528 23.13 -23.92 66.59
CA GLU A 528 24.41 -24.63 66.95
C GLU A 528 24.17 -25.92 67.73
N GLY A 529 24.98 -26.92 67.45
CA GLY A 529 25.12 -28.02 68.39
C GLY A 529 25.77 -29.29 67.81
N SER A 530 27.08 -29.25 67.75
CA SER A 530 28.04 -30.32 68.04
C SER A 530 27.79 -31.77 67.59
N VAL A 531 28.86 -32.27 67.08
CA VAL A 531 29.47 -33.58 67.15
C VAL A 531 29.79 -34.25 65.83
N VAL A 532 31.08 -34.23 65.49
CA VAL A 532 31.74 -35.09 64.51
C VAL A 532 31.84 -36.53 65.12
N PRO A 533 31.72 -37.59 64.34
CA PRO A 533 32.93 -38.32 64.01
C PRO A 533 33.05 -38.84 62.57
N GLU A 534 34.29 -38.67 62.11
CA GLU A 534 35.20 -39.54 61.33
C GLU A 534 34.66 -40.60 60.38
N SER A 535 35.13 -40.40 59.11
CA SER A 535 35.72 -41.38 58.18
C SER A 535 35.09 -42.75 57.97
N VAL A 536 34.84 -43.08 56.69
CA VAL A 536 35.41 -44.30 56.05
C VAL A 536 35.24 -44.19 54.51
N ASP A 537 36.36 -44.28 53.84
CA ASP A 537 36.77 -44.67 52.50
C ASP A 537 35.86 -44.87 51.32
N ALA A 538 36.41 -44.39 50.22
CA ALA A 538 36.19 -44.63 48.80
C ALA A 538 36.01 -46.10 48.39
N LYS A 539 35.20 -46.32 47.40
CA LYS A 539 35.54 -47.22 46.26
C LYS A 539 34.73 -46.93 45.04
N GLU A 540 35.46 -46.74 43.94
CA GLU A 540 35.13 -46.82 42.56
C GLU A 540 34.13 -47.93 42.19
N ILE A 541 33.21 -47.69 41.29
CA ILE A 541 32.91 -48.67 40.25
C ILE A 541 32.60 -47.91 38.97
N THR A 542 33.48 -48.13 38.00
CA THR A 542 33.41 -47.83 36.55
C THR A 542 32.47 -48.76 35.82
N SER A 543 32.15 -48.35 34.62
CA SER A 543 31.67 -49.10 33.44
C SER A 543 30.15 -49.29 33.35
N THR A 544 29.49 -49.15 32.23
CA THR A 544 29.84 -49.45 30.83
C THR A 544 28.86 -48.81 29.88
N VAL A 545 29.36 -48.41 28.76
CA VAL A 545 28.71 -48.08 27.51
C VAL A 545 27.88 -49.24 26.97
N ALA A 546 26.70 -48.98 26.41
CA ALA A 546 26.12 -49.78 25.34
C ALA A 546 25.16 -48.95 24.48
N ASP A 547 25.61 -48.73 23.26
CA ASP A 547 24.79 -48.41 22.08
C ASP A 547 24.12 -49.73 21.61
N PRO A 548 22.91 -49.71 21.11
CA PRO A 548 22.66 -50.50 19.91
C PRO A 548 21.89 -49.78 18.84
N SER A 549 22.53 -49.66 17.70
CA SER A 549 21.93 -49.63 16.37
C SER A 549 21.25 -50.97 16.03
N GLU A 550 20.31 -50.86 15.09
CA GLU A 550 19.79 -51.87 14.17
C GLU A 550 18.48 -52.62 14.44
N ALA A 551 17.77 -52.61 13.35
CA ALA A 551 16.77 -53.57 12.87
C ALA A 551 15.31 -53.20 13.14
N SER A 552 14.37 -53.27 12.23
CA SER A 552 14.29 -53.63 10.81
C SER A 552 12.80 -53.43 10.41
N SER A 553 12.63 -53.12 9.14
CA SER A 553 11.43 -53.28 8.30
C SER A 553 10.37 -54.28 8.77
N ASN A 554 9.09 -53.89 8.65
CA ASN A 554 8.13 -54.71 7.89
C ASN A 554 6.84 -53.95 7.54
N GLU A 555 6.53 -54.04 6.25
CA GLU A 555 5.30 -53.95 5.51
C GLU A 555 4.03 -54.37 6.24
N ILE A 556 2.90 -53.80 5.85
CA ILE A 556 1.74 -54.43 5.24
C ILE A 556 0.47 -53.55 5.46
N LYS A 557 -0.04 -53.11 4.45
CA LYS A 557 -1.28 -52.88 3.72
C LYS A 557 -1.68 -51.44 3.53
#